data_35eff05b523070cd8bcb357dbdb0cc0b
#
_entry.id   35eff05b523070cd8bcb357dbdb0cc0b
#
_cell.length_a   1.000
_cell.length_b   1.000
_cell.length_c   1.000
_cell.angle_alpha   90.00
_cell.angle_beta   90.00
_cell.angle_gamma   90.00
#
_symmetry.space_group_name_H-M   'P 1'
#
loop_
_entity.id
_entity.type
_entity.pdbx_description
1 polymer ?
#
loop_
_entity_poly.entity_id
_entity_poly.type
_entity_poly.pdbx_seq_one_letter_code
_entity_poly.pdbx_strand_id
1 'polypeptide(L)'
;MKKGLIGKKIGMTQIFDENGLVIPVTVIEAGPCVVAQVKTSETDGYNAVQLGFGDVKAKHINKPEMGHFAKSKLDPKKHLREFRLDDISSFKVGDEVKADIFATGEKVDIQGTSKGKGFQGVIKRHGQSRGPMGHGSMYHRRPGSMGPTSTPGRVFKGKKLPGHMGHVTVTIQNLDVVAVDMDKNVILVKGSVPGAKGAILKIKSAVKAID
;
A
#
# COMPACT_ATOMS: atom_id res chain seq x y z
N MET A 1 -5.51 -15.67 -2.14
CA MET A 1 -4.41 -14.82 -2.69
C MET A 1 -3.19 -15.69 -2.89
N LYS A 2 -2.60 -15.71 -4.10
CA LYS A 2 -1.54 -16.68 -4.46
C LYS A 2 -0.13 -16.24 -4.03
N LYS A 3 0.19 -14.93 -4.14
CA LYS A 3 1.54 -14.38 -3.91
C LYS A 3 1.48 -13.06 -3.13
N GLY A 4 2.51 -12.75 -2.37
CA GLY A 4 2.62 -11.48 -1.65
C GLY A 4 4.07 -11.14 -1.27
N LEU A 5 4.43 -9.86 -1.37
CA LEU A 5 5.78 -9.36 -1.06
C LEU A 5 5.71 -7.94 -0.48
N ILE A 6 6.69 -7.60 0.35
CA ILE A 6 6.87 -6.22 0.81
C ILE A 6 7.88 -5.54 -0.13
N GLY A 7 7.56 -4.31 -0.54
CA GLY A 7 8.48 -3.50 -1.32
C GLY A 7 8.55 -2.08 -0.80
N LYS A 8 9.53 -1.34 -1.31
CA LYS A 8 9.75 0.08 -1.02
C LYS A 8 9.77 0.86 -2.32
N LYS A 9 8.94 1.91 -2.40
CA LYS A 9 8.91 2.80 -3.55
C LYS A 9 10.21 3.58 -3.68
N ILE A 10 10.97 3.36 -4.75
CA ILE A 10 12.19 4.11 -5.04
C ILE A 10 11.85 5.42 -5.75
N GLY A 11 11.00 5.35 -6.77
CA GLY A 11 10.62 6.52 -7.56
C GLY A 11 9.77 6.15 -8.76
N MET A 12 9.67 7.07 -9.71
CA MET A 12 9.03 6.84 -11.00
C MET A 12 9.98 7.24 -12.12
N THR A 13 9.91 6.53 -13.21
CA THR A 13 10.63 6.79 -14.46
C THR A 13 9.75 6.42 -15.65
N GLN A 14 10.29 6.46 -16.83
CA GLN A 14 9.65 5.99 -18.05
C GLN A 14 10.58 5.03 -18.78
N ILE A 15 9.97 4.10 -19.48
CA ILE A 15 10.64 3.21 -20.42
C ILE A 15 9.93 3.29 -21.76
N PHE A 16 10.57 2.80 -22.80
CA PHE A 16 10.00 2.76 -24.15
C PHE A 16 9.74 1.32 -24.52
N ASP A 17 8.62 1.04 -25.16
CA ASP A 17 8.36 -0.25 -25.76
C ASP A 17 9.05 -0.37 -27.14
N GLU A 18 8.90 -1.52 -27.78
CA GLU A 18 9.48 -1.79 -29.10
C GLU A 18 8.97 -0.85 -30.20
N ASN A 19 7.79 -0.27 -30.00
CA ASN A 19 7.16 0.69 -30.93
C ASN A 19 7.52 2.14 -30.61
N GLY A 20 8.41 2.39 -29.63
CA GLY A 20 8.80 3.72 -29.19
C GLY A 20 7.75 4.44 -28.32
N LEU A 21 6.69 3.74 -27.87
CA LEU A 21 5.68 4.32 -26.99
C LEU A 21 6.21 4.42 -25.55
N VAL A 22 5.97 5.56 -24.93
CA VAL A 22 6.38 5.83 -23.53
C VAL A 22 5.48 5.08 -22.55
N ILE A 23 6.08 4.25 -21.72
CA ILE A 23 5.42 3.57 -20.61
C ILE A 23 5.90 4.19 -19.29
N PRO A 24 5.03 4.94 -18.57
CA PRO A 24 5.39 5.43 -17.24
C PRO A 24 5.43 4.27 -16.26
N VAL A 25 6.52 4.16 -15.49
CA VAL A 25 6.70 3.06 -14.54
C VAL A 25 7.09 3.57 -13.16
N THR A 26 6.63 2.86 -12.15
CA THR A 26 7.13 3.01 -10.78
C THR A 26 8.16 1.93 -10.51
N VAL A 27 9.30 2.34 -9.98
CA VAL A 27 10.40 1.48 -9.55
C VAL A 27 10.19 1.12 -8.08
N ILE A 28 10.10 -0.17 -7.80
CA ILE A 28 9.86 -0.72 -6.46
C ILE A 28 10.98 -1.69 -6.13
N GLU A 29 11.72 -1.42 -5.06
CA GLU A 29 12.62 -2.38 -4.42
C GLU A 29 11.76 -3.45 -3.74
N ALA A 30 11.77 -4.67 -4.23
CA ALA A 30 10.86 -5.75 -3.87
C ALA A 30 11.63 -6.92 -3.23
N GLY A 31 11.76 -6.90 -1.92
CA GLY A 31 12.58 -7.88 -1.17
C GLY A 31 14.06 -7.50 -1.09
N PRO A 32 14.94 -8.41 -0.61
CA PRO A 32 14.56 -9.70 -0.05
C PRO A 32 13.70 -9.58 1.22
N CYS A 33 12.68 -10.41 1.35
CA CYS A 33 11.83 -10.51 2.53
C CYS A 33 12.08 -11.84 3.22
N VAL A 34 12.17 -11.86 4.54
CA VAL A 34 12.35 -13.10 5.32
C VAL A 34 11.00 -13.51 5.91
N VAL A 35 10.69 -14.80 5.85
CA VAL A 35 9.51 -15.38 6.50
C VAL A 35 9.74 -15.39 8.01
N ALA A 36 9.08 -14.48 8.73
CA ALA A 36 9.21 -14.38 10.19
C ALA A 36 8.30 -15.36 10.93
N GLN A 37 7.11 -15.64 10.41
CA GLN A 37 6.16 -16.57 11.01
C GLN A 37 5.23 -17.12 9.93
N VAL A 38 4.89 -18.40 10.05
CA VAL A 38 3.82 -19.05 9.29
C VAL A 38 2.66 -19.29 10.25
N LYS A 39 1.46 -18.83 9.88
CA LYS A 39 0.22 -18.98 10.65
C LYS A 39 -0.68 -19.98 9.97
N THR A 40 -1.21 -20.92 10.75
CA THR A 40 -2.09 -21.99 10.27
C THR A 40 -3.49 -21.85 10.84
N SER A 41 -4.47 -22.42 10.16
CA SER A 41 -5.86 -22.43 10.63
C SER A 41 -6.04 -23.16 11.96
N GLU A 42 -5.17 -24.12 12.30
CA GLU A 42 -5.25 -24.89 13.54
C GLU A 42 -4.80 -24.08 14.76
N THR A 43 -3.73 -23.30 14.61
CA THR A 43 -3.12 -22.52 15.73
C THR A 43 -3.61 -21.09 15.81
N ASP A 44 -3.81 -20.44 14.66
CA ASP A 44 -4.11 -19.00 14.57
C ASP A 44 -5.53 -18.71 14.04
N GLY A 45 -6.26 -19.75 13.59
CA GLY A 45 -7.60 -19.61 13.02
C GLY A 45 -7.65 -19.15 11.56
N TYR A 46 -6.50 -18.89 10.92
CA TYR A 46 -6.38 -18.53 9.51
C TYR A 46 -4.99 -18.81 8.95
N ASN A 47 -4.91 -18.98 7.63
CA ASN A 47 -3.65 -19.21 6.94
C ASN A 47 -3.02 -17.86 6.50
N ALA A 48 -1.78 -17.62 6.95
CA ALA A 48 -1.01 -16.43 6.56
C ALA A 48 0.49 -16.63 6.71
N VAL A 49 1.25 -15.86 5.95
CA VAL A 49 2.70 -15.76 6.07
C VAL A 49 3.04 -14.35 6.50
N GLN A 50 3.79 -14.21 7.59
CA GLN A 50 4.33 -12.94 8.04
C GLN A 50 5.72 -12.74 7.44
N LEU A 51 5.88 -11.70 6.64
CA LEU A 51 7.13 -11.33 6.01
C LEU A 51 7.79 -10.16 6.74
N GLY A 52 9.10 -10.23 6.90
CA GLY A 52 9.97 -9.17 7.42
C GLY A 52 10.79 -8.53 6.30
N PHE A 53 10.86 -7.19 6.27
CA PHE A 53 11.58 -6.42 5.26
C PHE A 53 12.39 -5.28 5.88
N GLY A 54 13.60 -5.08 5.34
CA GLY A 54 14.52 -4.03 5.75
C GLY A 54 15.21 -4.31 7.09
N ASP A 55 16.50 -4.16 7.10
CA ASP A 55 17.31 -4.43 8.30
C ASP A 55 17.20 -3.29 9.31
N VAL A 56 17.34 -3.63 10.57
CA VAL A 56 17.33 -2.68 11.67
C VAL A 56 18.33 -3.09 12.74
N LYS A 57 19.03 -2.10 13.29
CA LYS A 57 19.99 -2.35 14.39
C LYS A 57 19.22 -2.72 15.67
N ALA A 58 19.69 -3.70 16.42
CA ALA A 58 19.06 -4.18 17.65
C ALA A 58 18.71 -3.08 18.66
N LYS A 59 19.53 -2.01 18.74
CA LYS A 59 19.30 -0.85 19.60
C LYS A 59 18.04 -0.02 19.26
N HIS A 60 17.46 -0.20 18.09
CA HIS A 60 16.27 0.51 17.62
C HIS A 60 14.99 -0.34 17.69
N ILE A 61 15.06 -1.50 18.32
CA ILE A 61 13.92 -2.42 18.49
C ILE A 61 13.60 -2.57 19.97
N ASN A 62 12.31 -2.62 20.26
CA ASN A 62 11.79 -2.85 21.60
C ASN A 62 11.99 -4.33 22.03
N LYS A 63 12.10 -4.58 23.35
CA LYS A 63 12.27 -5.93 23.90
C LYS A 63 11.21 -6.94 23.44
N PRO A 64 9.89 -6.62 23.39
CA PRO A 64 8.88 -7.54 22.89
C PRO A 64 9.09 -7.94 21.42
N GLU A 65 9.43 -6.98 20.56
CA GLU A 65 9.71 -7.24 19.14
C GLU A 65 10.96 -8.10 18.97
N MET A 66 12.01 -7.82 19.77
CA MET A 66 13.21 -8.65 19.80
C MET A 66 12.89 -10.10 20.21
N GLY A 67 12.00 -10.30 21.22
CA GLY A 67 11.54 -11.61 21.63
C GLY A 67 10.79 -12.35 20.52
N HIS A 68 10.02 -11.62 19.70
CA HIS A 68 9.33 -12.21 18.55
C HIS A 68 10.32 -12.80 17.52
N PHE A 69 11.37 -12.05 17.15
CA PHE A 69 12.40 -12.54 16.24
C PHE A 69 13.27 -13.63 16.86
N ALA A 70 13.61 -13.51 18.15
CA ALA A 70 14.39 -14.52 18.87
C ALA A 70 13.70 -15.89 18.90
N LYS A 71 12.35 -15.94 19.03
CA LYS A 71 11.58 -17.17 18.96
C LYS A 71 11.80 -17.91 17.63
N SER A 72 11.94 -17.16 16.55
CA SER A 72 12.17 -17.68 15.20
C SER A 72 13.65 -17.79 14.82
N LYS A 73 14.57 -17.42 15.72
CA LYS A 73 16.03 -17.37 15.51
C LYS A 73 16.43 -16.53 14.29
N LEU A 74 15.73 -15.40 14.09
CA LEU A 74 15.92 -14.51 12.95
C LEU A 74 16.48 -13.17 13.38
N ASP A 75 17.23 -12.55 12.48
CA ASP A 75 17.64 -11.15 12.64
C ASP A 75 16.44 -10.22 12.55
N PRO A 76 16.40 -9.18 13.37
CA PRO A 76 15.27 -8.27 13.41
C PRO A 76 15.11 -7.47 12.11
N LYS A 77 13.87 -7.39 11.63
CA LYS A 77 13.48 -6.62 10.44
C LYS A 77 12.63 -5.41 10.82
N LYS A 78 12.80 -4.32 10.07
CA LYS A 78 12.13 -3.05 10.35
C LYS A 78 10.62 -3.07 10.12
N HIS A 79 10.18 -3.81 9.12
CA HIS A 79 8.78 -3.84 8.69
C HIS A 79 8.27 -5.26 8.65
N LEU A 80 7.27 -5.57 9.46
CA LEU A 80 6.54 -6.83 9.45
C LEU A 80 5.17 -6.62 8.80
N ARG A 81 4.79 -7.49 7.87
CA ARG A 81 3.45 -7.49 7.25
C ARG A 81 2.99 -8.92 7.01
N GLU A 82 1.70 -9.14 7.24
CA GLU A 82 1.07 -10.42 6.97
C GLU A 82 0.40 -10.45 5.60
N PHE A 83 0.51 -11.60 4.96
CA PHE A 83 -0.14 -11.93 3.71
C PHE A 83 -0.97 -13.20 3.92
N ARG A 84 -2.28 -13.09 3.78
CA ARG A 84 -3.17 -14.26 3.81
C ARG A 84 -3.07 -14.96 2.45
N LEU A 85 -2.50 -16.14 2.45
CA LEU A 85 -2.29 -16.96 1.25
C LEU A 85 -3.22 -18.16 1.28
N ASP A 86 -3.60 -18.64 0.11
CA ASP A 86 -4.44 -19.83 -0.02
C ASP A 86 -3.63 -21.09 0.29
N ASP A 87 -2.36 -21.11 -0.14
CA ASP A 87 -1.40 -22.18 0.17
C ASP A 87 -0.19 -21.59 0.91
N ILE A 88 0.12 -22.15 2.05
CA ILE A 88 1.25 -21.78 2.91
C ILE A 88 2.28 -22.90 3.06
N SER A 89 2.02 -24.07 2.47
CA SER A 89 2.85 -25.28 2.66
C SER A 89 4.28 -25.14 2.13
N SER A 90 4.46 -24.26 1.13
CA SER A 90 5.75 -23.98 0.52
C SER A 90 6.66 -23.08 1.35
N PHE A 91 6.13 -22.40 2.40
CA PHE A 91 6.88 -21.42 3.19
C PHE A 91 7.33 -21.99 4.52
N LYS A 92 8.61 -21.82 4.82
CA LYS A 92 9.21 -22.14 6.13
C LYS A 92 9.72 -20.88 6.78
N VAL A 93 9.73 -20.87 8.11
CA VAL A 93 10.32 -19.77 8.88
C VAL A 93 11.82 -19.68 8.56
N GLY A 94 12.28 -18.48 8.18
CA GLY A 94 13.64 -18.23 7.76
C GLY A 94 13.85 -18.20 6.24
N ASP A 95 12.90 -18.66 5.44
CA ASP A 95 13.01 -18.62 3.98
C ASP A 95 13.07 -17.16 3.48
N GLU A 96 13.85 -16.93 2.43
CA GLU A 96 13.90 -15.64 1.73
C GLU A 96 12.97 -15.64 0.53
N VAL A 97 12.12 -14.62 0.45
CA VAL A 97 11.22 -14.35 -0.67
C VAL A 97 11.71 -13.11 -1.41
N LYS A 98 12.01 -13.27 -2.69
CA LYS A 98 12.57 -12.22 -3.56
C LYS A 98 11.58 -11.81 -4.66
N ALA A 99 12.01 -10.88 -5.52
CA ALA A 99 11.22 -10.36 -6.63
C ALA A 99 10.82 -11.43 -7.67
N ASP A 100 11.53 -12.55 -7.73
CA ASP A 100 11.34 -13.68 -8.64
C ASP A 100 9.98 -14.37 -8.58
N ILE A 101 9.24 -14.16 -7.47
CA ILE A 101 7.86 -14.68 -7.36
C ILE A 101 6.90 -14.04 -8.37
N PHE A 102 7.22 -12.86 -8.90
CA PHE A 102 6.41 -12.17 -9.91
C PHE A 102 7.04 -12.26 -11.30
N ALA A 103 6.22 -12.54 -12.30
CA ALA A 103 6.63 -12.61 -13.68
C ALA A 103 6.32 -11.30 -14.43
N THR A 104 7.08 -11.01 -15.50
CA THR A 104 6.76 -9.93 -16.45
C THR A 104 5.41 -10.22 -17.12
N GLY A 105 4.57 -9.20 -17.23
CA GLY A 105 3.20 -9.30 -17.75
C GLY A 105 2.16 -9.71 -16.72
N GLU A 106 2.55 -10.17 -15.53
CA GLU A 106 1.62 -10.50 -14.44
C GLU A 106 0.92 -9.24 -13.92
N LYS A 107 -0.36 -9.37 -13.53
CA LYS A 107 -1.11 -8.29 -12.88
C LYS A 107 -0.99 -8.36 -11.38
N VAL A 108 -0.72 -7.21 -10.77
CA VAL A 108 -0.53 -7.08 -9.32
C VAL A 108 -1.43 -6.00 -8.72
N ASP A 109 -1.83 -6.21 -7.46
CA ASP A 109 -2.49 -5.21 -6.63
C ASP A 109 -1.47 -4.63 -5.64
N ILE A 110 -1.33 -3.31 -5.63
CA ILE A 110 -0.36 -2.63 -4.77
C ILE A 110 -1.08 -1.79 -3.72
N GLN A 111 -0.84 -2.13 -2.46
CA GLN A 111 -1.37 -1.42 -1.30
C GLN A 111 -0.27 -0.61 -0.63
N GLY A 112 -0.57 0.65 -0.32
CA GLY A 112 0.35 1.53 0.40
C GLY A 112 -0.37 2.67 1.09
N THR A 113 0.35 3.41 1.92
CA THR A 113 -0.18 4.61 2.57
C THR A 113 -0.05 5.81 1.63
N SER A 114 -1.16 6.47 1.34
CA SER A 114 -1.19 7.64 0.46
C SER A 114 -0.46 8.84 1.09
N LYS A 115 -0.01 9.79 0.25
CA LYS A 115 0.59 11.02 0.74
C LYS A 115 -0.40 11.80 1.61
N GLY A 116 0.03 12.22 2.80
CA GLY A 116 -0.76 13.09 3.67
C GLY A 116 -0.97 14.48 3.02
N LYS A 117 -2.16 15.03 3.19
CA LYS A 117 -2.53 16.38 2.70
C LYS A 117 -2.98 17.30 3.83
N GLY A 118 -2.86 16.85 5.06
CA GLY A 118 -3.29 17.59 6.25
C GLY A 118 -4.80 17.81 6.32
N PHE A 119 -5.25 18.82 7.05
CA PHE A 119 -6.65 19.20 7.12
C PHE A 119 -7.05 19.93 5.84
N GLN A 120 -8.08 19.46 5.15
CA GLN A 120 -8.54 20.02 3.89
C GLN A 120 -10.02 20.43 3.97
N GLY A 121 -10.33 21.54 3.25
CA GLY A 121 -11.71 21.98 3.04
C GLY A 121 -12.47 21.04 2.11
N VAL A 122 -13.78 21.20 2.10
CA VAL A 122 -14.73 20.32 1.40
C VAL A 122 -14.52 20.29 -0.11
N ILE A 123 -14.05 21.37 -0.71
CA ILE A 123 -13.79 21.46 -2.15
C ILE A 123 -12.69 20.48 -2.55
N LYS A 124 -11.54 20.53 -1.87
CA LYS A 124 -10.41 19.62 -2.18
C LYS A 124 -10.65 18.20 -1.69
N ARG A 125 -11.29 18.03 -0.52
CA ARG A 125 -11.49 16.72 0.10
C ARG A 125 -12.57 15.90 -0.59
N HIS A 126 -13.64 16.56 -1.06
CA HIS A 126 -14.84 15.90 -1.60
C HIS A 126 -15.24 16.34 -2.99
N GLY A 127 -14.48 17.24 -3.65
CA GLY A 127 -14.79 17.73 -4.99
C GLY A 127 -16.05 18.61 -5.04
N GLN A 128 -16.43 19.27 -3.94
CA GLN A 128 -17.59 20.16 -3.94
C GLN A 128 -17.29 21.45 -4.73
N SER A 129 -18.32 22.03 -5.33
CA SER A 129 -18.24 23.31 -6.03
C SER A 129 -17.99 24.46 -5.05
N ARG A 130 -17.25 25.45 -5.51
CA ARG A 130 -17.10 26.73 -4.79
C ARG A 130 -18.34 27.62 -5.00
N GLY A 131 -18.59 28.53 -4.07
CA GLY A 131 -19.59 29.57 -4.25
C GLY A 131 -19.15 30.67 -5.23
N PRO A 132 -20.05 31.61 -5.57
CA PRO A 132 -19.73 32.75 -6.43
C PRO A 132 -18.55 33.56 -5.87
N MET A 133 -17.70 34.07 -6.76
CA MET A 133 -16.51 34.86 -6.38
C MET A 133 -16.75 36.36 -6.56
N GLY A 134 -17.88 36.79 -7.11
CA GLY A 134 -18.30 38.15 -7.34
C GLY A 134 -19.72 38.39 -6.87
N HIS A 135 -20.33 39.49 -7.31
CA HIS A 135 -21.71 39.94 -6.98
C HIS A 135 -22.01 40.03 -5.48
N GLY A 136 -21.01 40.47 -4.67
CA GLY A 136 -21.15 40.62 -3.22
C GLY A 136 -21.22 39.34 -2.41
N SER A 137 -21.00 38.18 -3.02
CA SER A 137 -21.02 36.91 -2.28
C SER A 137 -19.84 36.82 -1.32
N MET A 138 -20.10 36.45 -0.06
CA MET A 138 -19.10 36.10 0.97
C MET A 138 -18.94 34.59 1.09
N TYR A 139 -19.63 33.80 0.26
CA TYR A 139 -19.69 32.35 0.34
C TYR A 139 -18.78 31.69 -0.68
N HIS A 140 -17.47 31.77 -0.50
CA HIS A 140 -16.51 31.31 -1.51
C HIS A 140 -16.17 29.83 -1.39
N ARG A 141 -15.73 29.38 -0.20
CA ARG A 141 -15.19 28.02 0.00
C ARG A 141 -15.81 27.29 1.21
N ARG A 142 -16.98 27.69 1.63
CA ARG A 142 -17.69 27.14 2.81
C ARG A 142 -18.40 25.84 2.48
N PRO A 143 -18.66 24.95 3.49
CA PRO A 143 -19.26 23.63 3.28
C PRO A 143 -20.74 23.61 2.92
N GLY A 144 -21.47 24.71 3.07
CA GLY A 144 -22.91 24.79 2.82
C GLY A 144 -23.79 24.39 3.99
N SER A 145 -25.07 24.17 3.72
CA SER A 145 -26.06 23.78 4.71
C SER A 145 -25.66 22.49 5.42
N MET A 146 -25.91 22.43 6.73
CA MET A 146 -25.67 21.22 7.54
C MET A 146 -26.84 20.24 7.52
N GLY A 147 -27.97 20.65 6.96
CA GLY A 147 -29.22 19.84 6.87
C GLY A 147 -30.43 20.61 7.40
N PRO A 148 -31.59 19.94 7.51
CA PRO A 148 -32.79 20.51 8.11
C PRO A 148 -32.59 20.77 9.62
N THR A 149 -33.42 21.67 10.20
CA THR A 149 -33.24 22.16 11.54
C THR A 149 -33.85 21.24 12.62
N SER A 150 -35.13 21.47 12.98
CA SER A 150 -35.77 20.82 14.13
C SER A 150 -35.96 19.31 13.95
N THR A 151 -36.25 18.88 12.75
CA THR A 151 -36.37 17.46 12.41
C THR A 151 -35.37 17.13 11.28
N PRO A 152 -34.35 16.31 11.50
CA PRO A 152 -34.09 15.39 12.62
C PRO A 152 -33.31 15.99 13.82
N GLY A 153 -33.05 17.31 13.89
CA GLY A 153 -32.31 17.95 14.95
C GLY A 153 -30.85 17.59 15.10
N ARG A 154 -30.27 17.01 14.01
CA ARG A 154 -28.86 16.55 13.98
C ARG A 154 -28.27 16.62 12.57
N VAL A 155 -26.95 16.61 12.47
CA VAL A 155 -26.23 16.39 11.21
C VAL A 155 -26.09 14.88 10.97
N PHE A 156 -26.48 14.41 9.81
CA PHE A 156 -26.42 12.99 9.48
C PHE A 156 -24.95 12.49 9.39
N LYS A 157 -24.77 11.22 9.75
CA LYS A 157 -23.49 10.51 9.54
C LYS A 157 -23.14 10.52 8.04
N GLY A 158 -21.85 10.60 7.74
CA GLY A 158 -21.38 10.61 6.35
C GLY A 158 -21.50 11.97 5.65
N LYS A 159 -21.97 13.04 6.30
CA LYS A 159 -21.94 14.40 5.75
C LYS A 159 -20.52 14.76 5.32
N LYS A 160 -20.36 15.20 4.07
CA LYS A 160 -19.07 15.58 3.49
C LYS A 160 -18.60 16.92 4.05
N LEU A 161 -17.78 16.89 5.09
CA LEU A 161 -17.25 18.06 5.81
C LEU A 161 -15.71 18.14 5.71
N PRO A 162 -15.11 19.30 6.06
CA PRO A 162 -13.66 19.45 6.16
C PRO A 162 -13.07 18.43 7.12
N GLY A 163 -11.82 18.09 6.94
CA GLY A 163 -11.11 17.18 7.83
C GLY A 163 -9.82 16.67 7.26
N HIS A 164 -9.20 15.71 7.94
CA HIS A 164 -7.97 15.08 7.51
C HIS A 164 -8.13 14.42 6.14
N MET A 165 -7.16 14.63 5.26
CA MET A 165 -7.10 14.04 3.92
C MET A 165 -5.74 13.40 3.67
N GLY A 166 -5.75 12.25 3.02
CA GLY A 166 -4.52 11.46 2.78
C GLY A 166 -4.05 10.72 4.02
N HIS A 167 -2.82 10.17 3.97
CA HIS A 167 -2.24 9.29 4.99
C HIS A 167 -3.16 8.12 5.38
N VAL A 168 -3.87 7.60 4.38
CA VAL A 168 -4.75 6.44 4.49
C VAL A 168 -4.24 5.31 3.61
N THR A 169 -4.53 4.07 4.00
CA THR A 169 -4.20 2.90 3.20
C THR A 169 -5.06 2.87 1.94
N VAL A 170 -4.42 2.82 0.78
CA VAL A 170 -5.05 2.75 -0.54
C VAL A 170 -4.49 1.57 -1.30
N THR A 171 -5.33 0.85 -2.03
CA THR A 171 -4.93 -0.22 -2.93
C THR A 171 -5.24 0.19 -4.36
N ILE A 172 -4.23 0.11 -5.24
CA ILE A 172 -4.41 0.24 -6.69
C ILE A 172 -4.37 -1.17 -7.25
N GLN A 173 -5.39 -1.53 -8.00
CA GLN A 173 -5.61 -2.87 -8.51
C GLN A 173 -5.18 -2.99 -9.98
N ASN A 174 -4.86 -4.22 -10.40
CA ASN A 174 -4.60 -4.61 -11.79
C ASN A 174 -3.49 -3.79 -12.47
N LEU A 175 -2.38 -3.58 -11.78
CA LEU A 175 -1.19 -2.95 -12.36
C LEU A 175 -0.35 -4.01 -13.07
N ASP A 176 0.11 -3.71 -14.28
CA ASP A 176 0.97 -4.62 -15.07
C ASP A 176 2.42 -4.55 -14.56
N VAL A 177 3.04 -5.70 -14.35
CA VAL A 177 4.48 -5.84 -14.11
C VAL A 177 5.17 -5.75 -15.45
N VAL A 178 5.94 -4.69 -15.67
CA VAL A 178 6.62 -4.45 -16.96
C VAL A 178 7.95 -5.18 -17.05
N ALA A 179 8.71 -5.19 -15.98
CA ALA A 179 9.97 -5.91 -15.89
C ALA A 179 10.31 -6.27 -14.44
N VAL A 180 11.09 -7.32 -14.26
CA VAL A 180 11.62 -7.76 -12.97
C VAL A 180 13.14 -7.89 -13.13
N ASP A 181 13.89 -7.16 -12.29
CA ASP A 181 15.35 -7.25 -12.18
C ASP A 181 15.68 -8.03 -10.91
N MET A 182 16.15 -9.25 -11.09
CA MET A 182 16.46 -10.16 -9.97
C MET A 182 17.77 -9.79 -9.28
N ASP A 183 18.75 -9.26 -9.97
CA ASP A 183 20.05 -8.91 -9.41
C ASP A 183 19.92 -7.75 -8.40
N LYS A 184 19.03 -6.79 -8.72
CA LYS A 184 18.78 -5.63 -7.88
C LYS A 184 17.54 -5.77 -7.01
N ASN A 185 16.80 -6.89 -7.09
CA ASN A 185 15.51 -7.09 -6.43
C ASN A 185 14.53 -5.93 -6.70
N VAL A 186 14.35 -5.56 -7.96
CA VAL A 186 13.52 -4.43 -8.39
C VAL A 186 12.39 -4.92 -9.29
N ILE A 187 11.19 -4.41 -9.07
CA ILE A 187 10.04 -4.61 -9.94
C ILE A 187 9.64 -3.26 -10.55
N LEU A 188 9.47 -3.24 -11.86
CA LEU A 188 8.92 -2.12 -12.61
C LEU A 188 7.43 -2.35 -12.86
N VAL A 189 6.59 -1.47 -12.31
CA VAL A 189 5.13 -1.57 -12.45
C VAL A 189 4.61 -0.39 -13.24
N LYS A 190 3.75 -0.65 -14.22
CA LYS A 190 3.14 0.37 -15.08
C LYS A 190 2.26 1.32 -14.27
N GLY A 191 2.52 2.62 -14.38
CA GLY A 191 1.73 3.66 -13.75
C GLY A 191 2.20 4.04 -12.34
N SER A 192 1.32 4.67 -11.58
CA SER A 192 1.61 5.22 -10.24
C SER A 192 1.16 4.27 -9.13
N VAL A 193 1.90 4.28 -8.02
CA VAL A 193 1.55 3.54 -6.80
C VAL A 193 1.38 4.50 -5.62
N PRO A 194 0.64 4.11 -4.56
CA PRO A 194 0.41 4.97 -3.40
C PRO A 194 1.70 5.38 -2.69
N GLY A 195 1.68 6.51 -2.05
CA GLY A 195 2.74 6.98 -1.16
C GLY A 195 3.81 7.84 -1.80
N ALA A 196 4.68 8.36 -0.95
CA ALA A 196 5.86 9.13 -1.33
C ALA A 196 7.02 8.20 -1.72
N LYS A 197 8.11 8.75 -2.24
CA LYS A 197 9.41 8.06 -2.35
C LYS A 197 9.82 7.54 -0.97
N GLY A 198 10.25 6.28 -0.91
CA GLY A 198 10.56 5.59 0.35
C GLY A 198 9.36 4.94 1.06
N ALA A 199 8.12 5.07 0.55
CA ALA A 199 6.94 4.44 1.14
C ALA A 199 7.00 2.92 1.04
N ILE A 200 6.57 2.24 2.11
CA ILE A 200 6.44 0.78 2.14
C ILE A 200 5.14 0.35 1.47
N LEU A 201 5.25 -0.63 0.62
CA LEU A 201 4.17 -1.17 -0.21
C LEU A 201 3.97 -2.65 0.10
N LYS A 202 2.72 -3.11 0.01
CA LYS A 202 2.38 -4.53 -0.08
C LYS A 202 2.03 -4.83 -1.53
N ILE A 203 2.80 -5.68 -2.16
CA ILE A 203 2.58 -6.17 -3.53
C ILE A 203 1.89 -7.52 -3.42
N LYS A 204 0.84 -7.73 -4.16
CA LYS A 204 0.02 -8.95 -4.11
C LYS A 204 -0.38 -9.35 -5.52
N SER A 205 -0.61 -10.65 -5.76
CA SER A 205 -1.29 -11.09 -6.97
C SER A 205 -2.65 -10.39 -7.10
N ALA A 206 -3.02 -9.95 -8.29
CA ALA A 206 -4.28 -9.27 -8.52
C ALA A 206 -5.47 -10.19 -8.21
N VAL A 207 -6.47 -9.65 -7.50
CA VAL A 207 -7.69 -10.39 -7.14
C VAL A 207 -8.67 -10.44 -8.32
N LYS A 208 -8.65 -9.41 -9.18
CA LYS A 208 -9.57 -9.24 -10.31
C LYS A 208 -8.90 -9.47 -11.68
N ALA A 209 -7.69 -10.01 -11.71
CA ALA A 209 -7.11 -10.43 -12.98
C ALA A 209 -7.98 -11.57 -13.55
N ILE A 210 -8.51 -11.33 -14.75
CA ILE A 210 -9.09 -12.39 -15.57
C ILE A 210 -7.90 -12.96 -16.33
N ASP A 211 -7.62 -14.25 -16.12
CA ASP A 211 -6.64 -15.03 -16.88
C ASP A 211 -7.09 -15.16 -18.32
#